data_ae8120d93ae635f8ed54a39eae4d0ad7
#
_entry.id   ae8120d93ae635f8ed54a39eae4d0ad7
#
_cell.length_a   1.000
_cell.length_b   1.000
_cell.length_c   1.000
_cell.angle_alpha   90.00
_cell.angle_beta   90.00
_cell.angle_gamma   90.00
#
_symmetry.space_group_name_H-M   'P 1'
#
loop_
_entity.id
_entity.type
_entity.pdbx_description
1 polymer ?
#
loop_
_entity_poly.entity_id
_entity_poly.type
_entity_poly.pdbx_seq_one_letter_code
_entity_poly.pdbx_strand_id
1 'polypeptide(L)'
;MRQQPAEALFSFICSACNTVGKIERSMAALRRRWGVPLGALGGLPLHGFPEIADIAALSPGDLRADLWGYRAEYAVATARGLLDRGDGWLASLAHAGLPEARAELMRLPGVGRKVADCVLLFGLRYDEATPIDVHVAREVGARYLPQALGRALSRCVYDDLSQALRDRFGVRAGWVQQYLFVDALSRGRAVPPWLCSNHREDDADVAL
;
A
#
# COMPACT_ATOMS: atom_id res chain seq x y z
N MET A 1 8.14 -9.35 -7.63
CA MET A 1 8.02 -9.94 -6.27
C MET A 1 6.55 -10.21 -6.01
N ARG A 2 6.20 -11.35 -5.45
CA ARG A 2 4.79 -11.69 -5.20
C ARG A 2 4.62 -11.91 -3.71
N GLN A 3 3.84 -11.06 -3.08
CA GLN A 3 3.46 -11.20 -1.67
C GLN A 3 2.10 -11.90 -1.57
N GLN A 4 1.84 -12.48 -0.42
CA GLN A 4 0.49 -12.93 -0.09
C GLN A 4 -0.44 -11.70 -0.06
N PRO A 5 -1.63 -11.74 -0.67
CA PRO A 5 -2.50 -10.56 -0.78
C PRO A 5 -2.83 -9.90 0.55
N ALA A 6 -3.13 -10.69 1.59
CA ALA A 6 -3.40 -10.15 2.92
C ALA A 6 -2.17 -9.48 3.53
N GLU A 7 -1.00 -10.10 3.45
CA GLU A 7 0.25 -9.50 3.94
C GLU A 7 0.58 -8.19 3.21
N ALA A 8 0.38 -8.14 1.88
CA ALA A 8 0.53 -6.91 1.10
C ALA A 8 -0.43 -5.83 1.60
N LEU A 9 -1.70 -6.14 1.79
CA LEU A 9 -2.72 -5.20 2.26
C LEU A 9 -2.33 -4.57 3.61
N PHE A 10 -2.01 -5.36 4.61
CA PHE A 10 -1.65 -4.84 5.94
C PHE A 10 -0.31 -4.10 5.93
N SER A 11 0.68 -4.55 5.13
CA SER A 11 1.94 -3.85 4.96
C SER A 11 1.74 -2.45 4.37
N PHE A 12 0.85 -2.31 3.39
CA PHE A 12 0.58 -1.02 2.76
C PHE A 12 -0.38 -0.14 3.57
N ILE A 13 -1.29 -0.68 4.37
CA ILE A 13 -2.00 0.10 5.39
C ILE A 13 -1.00 0.67 6.41
N CYS A 14 -0.04 -0.15 6.85
CA CYS A 14 1.03 0.30 7.76
C CYS A 14 1.93 1.37 7.13
N SER A 15 2.04 1.43 5.81
CA SER A 15 2.93 2.34 5.09
C SER A 15 2.41 3.78 4.98
N ALA A 16 1.11 4.03 5.20
CA ALA A 16 0.51 5.36 5.07
C ALA A 16 1.22 6.39 5.99
N CYS A 17 1.76 7.48 5.43
CA CYS A 17 2.53 8.50 6.16
C CYS A 17 3.55 7.90 7.15
N ASN A 18 4.33 6.91 6.73
CA ASN A 18 5.25 6.19 7.61
C ASN A 18 6.64 6.06 6.97
N THR A 19 7.65 5.78 7.78
CA THR A 19 9.02 5.53 7.30
C THR A 19 9.25 4.02 7.14
N VAL A 20 10.08 3.65 6.16
CA VAL A 20 10.40 2.23 5.88
C VAL A 20 10.83 1.48 7.14
N GLY A 21 11.74 2.05 7.93
CA GLY A 21 12.21 1.39 9.15
C GLY A 21 11.14 1.24 10.25
N LYS A 22 10.10 2.10 10.29
CA LYS A 22 8.96 1.89 11.17
C LYS A 22 8.03 0.81 10.64
N ILE A 23 7.78 0.78 9.33
CA ILE A 23 6.97 -0.26 8.68
C ILE A 23 7.57 -1.64 8.94
N GLU A 24 8.87 -1.80 8.68
CA GLU A 24 9.59 -3.06 8.93
C GLU A 24 9.45 -3.53 10.38
N ARG A 25 9.66 -2.63 11.36
CA ARG A 25 9.53 -2.96 12.78
C ARG A 25 8.10 -3.34 13.16
N SER A 26 7.10 -2.61 12.68
CA SER A 26 5.69 -2.91 12.94
C SER A 26 5.27 -4.25 12.36
N MET A 27 5.68 -4.54 11.10
CA MET A 27 5.37 -5.80 10.46
C MET A 27 6.13 -6.98 11.09
N ALA A 28 7.38 -6.79 11.50
CA ALA A 28 8.15 -7.80 12.22
C ALA A 28 7.53 -8.10 13.60
N ALA A 29 7.07 -7.07 14.32
CA ALA A 29 6.39 -7.23 15.59
C ALA A 29 5.06 -7.97 15.43
N LEU A 30 4.26 -7.62 14.42
CA LEU A 30 3.00 -8.30 14.09
C LEU A 30 3.22 -9.79 13.85
N ARG A 31 4.18 -10.16 13.00
CA ARG A 31 4.50 -11.57 12.73
C ARG A 31 4.99 -12.29 13.98
N ARG A 32 5.91 -11.69 14.74
CA ARG A 32 6.49 -12.33 15.92
C ARG A 32 5.48 -12.57 17.03
N ARG A 33 4.50 -11.67 17.21
CA ARG A 33 3.53 -11.77 18.32
C ARG A 33 2.33 -12.64 17.99
N TRP A 34 1.87 -12.63 16.75
CA TRP A 34 0.63 -13.30 16.34
C TRP A 34 0.77 -14.17 15.09
N GLY A 35 1.93 -14.19 14.46
CA GLY A 35 2.18 -15.02 13.29
C GLY A 35 2.45 -16.48 13.64
N VAL A 36 2.20 -17.36 12.67
CA VAL A 36 2.43 -18.80 12.82
C VAL A 36 3.93 -19.08 12.87
N PRO A 37 4.46 -19.80 13.88
CA PRO A 37 5.86 -20.20 13.91
C PRO A 37 6.21 -21.10 12.73
N LEU A 38 7.26 -20.75 11.97
CA LEU A 38 7.73 -21.51 10.79
C LEU A 38 9.05 -22.26 11.06
N GLY A 39 9.63 -22.11 12.26
CA GLY A 39 10.92 -22.66 12.60
C GLY A 39 11.99 -21.59 12.79
N ALA A 40 13.26 -21.93 12.54
CA ALA A 40 14.36 -20.99 12.66
C ALA A 40 15.34 -21.16 11.50
N LEU A 41 15.95 -20.04 11.06
CA LEU A 41 17.03 -20.02 10.07
C LEU A 41 18.23 -19.29 10.67
N GLY A 42 19.37 -19.96 10.76
CA GLY A 42 20.57 -19.38 11.35
C GLY A 42 20.40 -18.96 12.82
N GLY A 43 19.53 -19.68 13.60
CA GLY A 43 19.20 -19.35 14.97
C GLY A 43 18.16 -18.24 15.14
N LEU A 44 17.69 -17.60 14.07
CA LEU A 44 16.66 -16.58 14.10
C LEU A 44 15.28 -17.23 13.92
N PRO A 45 14.31 -16.99 14.84
CA PRO A 45 12.96 -17.52 14.71
C PRO A 45 12.23 -16.87 13.52
N LEU A 46 11.58 -17.71 12.73
CA LEU A 46 10.77 -17.28 11.58
C LEU A 46 9.28 -17.41 11.91
N HIS A 47 8.51 -16.42 11.54
CA HIS A 47 7.06 -16.38 11.71
C HIS A 47 6.41 -15.98 10.38
N GLY A 48 5.34 -16.71 10.02
CA GLY A 48 4.45 -16.33 8.94
C GLY A 48 3.62 -15.09 9.27
N PHE A 49 2.84 -14.64 8.31
CA PHE A 49 1.85 -13.59 8.56
C PHE A 49 0.71 -14.18 9.40
N PRO A 50 0.13 -13.42 10.38
CA PRO A 50 -1.02 -13.87 11.16
C PRO A 50 -2.24 -14.18 10.30
N GLU A 51 -3.09 -15.09 10.77
CA GLU A 51 -4.41 -15.27 10.18
C GLU A 51 -5.26 -14.01 10.35
N ILE A 52 -6.15 -13.76 9.39
CA ILE A 52 -7.02 -12.57 9.43
C ILE A 52 -7.88 -12.54 10.69
N ALA A 53 -8.34 -13.72 11.13
CA ALA A 53 -9.12 -13.86 12.37
C ALA A 53 -8.34 -13.40 13.60
N ASP A 54 -7.05 -13.71 13.67
CA ASP A 54 -6.20 -13.28 14.77
C ASP A 54 -6.08 -11.76 14.82
N ILE A 55 -5.86 -11.10 13.67
CA ILE A 55 -5.78 -9.63 13.59
C ILE A 55 -7.14 -9.00 13.93
N ALA A 56 -8.24 -9.58 13.48
CA ALA A 56 -9.60 -9.07 13.74
C ALA A 56 -9.98 -9.13 15.22
N ALA A 57 -9.42 -10.09 15.96
CA ALA A 57 -9.63 -10.26 17.41
C ALA A 57 -8.82 -9.26 18.25
N LEU A 58 -7.80 -8.60 17.68
CA LEU A 58 -6.99 -7.62 18.40
C LEU A 58 -7.79 -6.36 18.74
N SER A 59 -7.34 -5.69 19.80
CA SER A 59 -7.69 -4.28 20.01
C SER A 59 -6.71 -3.37 19.25
N PRO A 60 -7.12 -2.16 18.85
CA PRO A 60 -6.17 -1.18 18.30
C PRO A 60 -5.01 -0.87 19.26
N GLY A 61 -5.21 -1.02 20.58
CA GLY A 61 -4.17 -0.83 21.60
C GLY A 61 -3.01 -1.80 21.44
N ASP A 62 -3.30 -3.05 21.10
CA ASP A 62 -2.29 -4.09 20.90
C ASP A 62 -1.32 -3.73 19.76
N LEU A 63 -1.83 -3.18 18.66
CA LEU A 63 -1.03 -2.76 17.51
C LEU A 63 -0.32 -1.42 17.74
N ARG A 64 -0.93 -0.49 18.50
CA ARG A 64 -0.29 0.80 18.81
C ARG A 64 1.01 0.62 19.59
N ALA A 65 1.10 -0.39 20.44
CA ALA A 65 2.33 -0.74 21.13
C ALA A 65 3.49 -1.09 20.17
N ASP A 66 3.17 -1.54 18.96
CA ASP A 66 4.11 -1.93 17.91
C ASP A 66 4.24 -0.89 16.78
N LEU A 67 4.13 0.40 17.12
CA LEU A 67 4.36 1.55 16.23
C LEU A 67 3.33 1.74 15.11
N TRP A 68 2.15 1.13 15.17
CA TRP A 68 1.08 1.31 14.17
C TRP A 68 0.40 2.67 14.25
N GLY A 69 0.44 3.34 15.43
CA GLY A 69 -0.23 4.63 15.64
C GLY A 69 -1.72 4.57 15.29
N TYR A 70 -2.23 5.57 14.56
CA TYR A 70 -3.63 5.62 14.11
C TYR A 70 -4.01 4.50 13.12
N ARG A 71 -3.02 3.90 12.44
CA ARG A 71 -3.22 2.80 11.49
C ARG A 71 -3.69 1.52 12.13
N ALA A 72 -3.50 1.39 13.45
CA ALA A 72 -3.99 0.26 14.23
C ALA A 72 -5.51 0.10 14.11
N GLU A 73 -6.26 1.20 14.10
CA GLU A 73 -7.72 1.17 13.93
C GLU A 73 -8.09 0.66 12.55
N TYR A 74 -7.42 1.17 11.51
CA TYR A 74 -7.64 0.72 10.14
C TYR A 74 -7.30 -0.76 9.96
N ALA A 75 -6.19 -1.23 10.52
CA ALA A 75 -5.79 -2.63 10.41
C ALA A 75 -6.84 -3.56 11.03
N VAL A 76 -7.26 -3.30 12.27
CA VAL A 76 -8.29 -4.12 12.94
C VAL A 76 -9.63 -4.06 12.20
N ALA A 77 -10.06 -2.86 11.79
CA ALA A 77 -11.31 -2.69 11.07
C ALA A 77 -11.27 -3.38 9.68
N THR A 78 -10.14 -3.30 8.98
CA THR A 78 -9.94 -4.01 7.71
C THR A 78 -9.95 -5.52 7.89
N ALA A 79 -9.32 -6.06 8.94
CA ALA A 79 -9.36 -7.49 9.23
C ALA A 79 -10.79 -7.99 9.45
N ARG A 80 -11.59 -7.25 10.24
CA ARG A 80 -13.02 -7.56 10.44
C ARG A 80 -13.81 -7.48 9.12
N GLY A 81 -13.59 -6.43 8.33
CA GLY A 81 -14.23 -6.28 7.03
C GLY A 81 -13.84 -7.38 6.01
N LEU A 82 -12.67 -8.00 6.14
CA LEU A 82 -12.30 -9.17 5.34
C LEU A 82 -13.04 -10.42 5.79
N LEU A 83 -13.20 -10.63 7.11
CA LEU A 83 -14.01 -11.76 7.63
C LEU A 83 -15.46 -11.66 7.19
N ASP A 84 -16.06 -10.46 7.24
CA ASP A 84 -17.45 -10.21 6.81
C ASP A 84 -17.66 -10.55 5.31
N ARG A 85 -16.63 -10.42 4.49
CA ARG A 85 -16.66 -10.75 3.05
C ARG A 85 -16.44 -12.23 2.76
N GLY A 86 -15.95 -12.97 3.73
CA GLY A 86 -15.68 -14.41 3.63
C GLY A 86 -14.31 -14.74 3.03
N ASP A 87 -13.93 -15.99 3.28
CA ASP A 87 -12.66 -16.54 2.82
C ASP A 87 -12.56 -16.50 1.30
N GLY A 88 -11.39 -16.11 0.80
CA GLY A 88 -11.12 -16.06 -0.64
C GLY A 88 -11.57 -14.78 -1.35
N TRP A 89 -12.38 -13.89 -0.71
CA TRP A 89 -12.81 -12.65 -1.37
C TRP A 89 -11.63 -11.81 -1.86
N LEU A 90 -10.62 -11.61 -1.04
CA LEU A 90 -9.45 -10.82 -1.44
C LEU A 90 -8.71 -11.45 -2.63
N ALA A 91 -8.57 -12.77 -2.64
CA ALA A 91 -7.94 -13.50 -3.74
C ALA A 91 -8.80 -13.47 -5.02
N SER A 92 -10.13 -13.49 -4.89
CA SER A 92 -11.05 -13.44 -6.05
C SER A 92 -10.92 -12.15 -6.85
N LEU A 93 -10.49 -11.06 -6.22
CA LEU A 93 -10.24 -9.79 -6.90
C LEU A 93 -9.17 -9.90 -7.99
N ALA A 94 -8.30 -10.92 -7.98
CA ALA A 94 -7.34 -11.17 -9.05
C ALA A 94 -7.98 -11.52 -10.40
N HIS A 95 -9.29 -11.82 -10.41
CA HIS A 95 -10.06 -12.16 -11.63
C HIS A 95 -11.00 -11.05 -12.08
N ALA A 96 -11.05 -9.93 -11.36
CA ALA A 96 -11.82 -8.75 -11.74
C ALA A 96 -11.04 -7.84 -12.70
N GLY A 97 -11.69 -6.83 -13.27
CA GLY A 97 -10.98 -5.74 -13.96
C GLY A 97 -10.23 -4.85 -12.98
N LEU A 98 -9.09 -4.26 -13.41
CA LEU A 98 -8.29 -3.36 -12.56
C LEU A 98 -9.13 -2.25 -11.88
N PRO A 99 -10.03 -1.53 -12.59
CA PRO A 99 -10.84 -0.49 -11.96
C PRO A 99 -11.79 -1.04 -10.88
N GLU A 100 -12.38 -2.20 -11.14
CA GLU A 100 -13.31 -2.87 -10.24
C GLU A 100 -12.60 -3.38 -8.99
N ALA A 101 -11.48 -4.10 -9.17
CA ALA A 101 -10.67 -4.60 -8.05
C ALA A 101 -10.16 -3.46 -7.16
N ARG A 102 -9.75 -2.33 -7.77
CA ARG A 102 -9.36 -1.12 -7.03
C ARG A 102 -10.53 -0.56 -6.22
N ALA A 103 -11.69 -0.41 -6.85
CA ALA A 103 -12.88 0.13 -6.18
C ALA A 103 -13.30 -0.75 -4.99
N GLU A 104 -13.25 -2.06 -5.13
CA GLU A 104 -13.55 -3.00 -4.04
C GLU A 104 -12.54 -2.90 -2.89
N LEU A 105 -11.25 -2.81 -3.18
CA LEU A 105 -10.21 -2.62 -2.15
C LEU A 105 -10.40 -1.30 -1.39
N MET A 106 -10.76 -0.23 -2.08
CA MET A 106 -10.96 1.09 -1.48
C MET A 106 -12.20 1.17 -0.56
N ARG A 107 -13.05 0.15 -0.52
CA ARG A 107 -14.12 0.03 0.48
C ARG A 107 -13.63 -0.44 1.84
N LEU A 108 -12.38 -0.89 1.92
CA LEU A 108 -11.78 -1.29 3.18
C LEU A 108 -11.26 -0.06 3.95
N PRO A 109 -11.42 -0.02 5.28
CA PRO A 109 -10.90 1.08 6.10
C PRO A 109 -9.39 1.28 5.93
N GLY A 110 -8.95 2.53 5.74
CA GLY A 110 -7.53 2.86 5.57
C GLY A 110 -6.93 2.48 4.21
N VAL A 111 -7.76 2.08 3.25
CA VAL A 111 -7.32 1.72 1.90
C VAL A 111 -7.72 2.83 0.93
N GLY A 112 -6.80 3.77 0.70
CA GLY A 112 -6.89 4.74 -0.39
C GLY A 112 -6.35 4.17 -1.71
N ARG A 113 -6.34 5.01 -2.77
CA ARG A 113 -5.91 4.61 -4.12
C ARG A 113 -4.50 4.00 -4.14
N LYS A 114 -3.54 4.66 -3.48
CA LYS A 114 -2.15 4.20 -3.46
C LYS A 114 -2.03 2.84 -2.78
N VAL A 115 -2.71 2.64 -1.66
CA VAL A 115 -2.70 1.35 -0.95
C VAL A 115 -3.37 0.28 -1.81
N ALA A 116 -4.52 0.58 -2.43
CA ALA A 116 -5.20 -0.34 -3.35
C ALA A 116 -4.29 -0.75 -4.52
N ASP A 117 -3.63 0.21 -5.19
CA ASP A 117 -2.72 -0.07 -6.31
C ASP A 117 -1.48 -0.87 -5.86
N CYS A 118 -0.98 -0.65 -4.65
CA CYS A 118 0.07 -1.49 -4.10
C CYS A 118 -0.40 -2.94 -3.89
N VAL A 119 -1.58 -3.14 -3.34
CA VAL A 119 -2.16 -4.50 -3.16
C VAL A 119 -2.37 -5.18 -4.51
N LEU A 120 -2.90 -4.45 -5.48
CA LEU A 120 -3.09 -4.93 -6.86
C LEU A 120 -1.77 -5.37 -7.48
N LEU A 121 -0.74 -4.53 -7.43
CA LEU A 121 0.56 -4.81 -8.03
C LEU A 121 1.29 -5.97 -7.32
N PHE A 122 1.42 -5.91 -6.01
CA PHE A 122 2.28 -6.83 -5.25
C PHE A 122 1.55 -8.11 -4.81
N GLY A 123 0.25 -8.02 -4.51
CA GLY A 123 -0.54 -9.14 -4.00
C GLY A 123 -1.38 -9.83 -5.06
N LEU A 124 -2.01 -9.07 -5.97
CA LEU A 124 -3.01 -9.58 -6.90
C LEU A 124 -2.54 -9.67 -8.37
N ARG A 125 -1.27 -9.35 -8.64
CA ARG A 125 -0.61 -9.53 -9.94
C ARG A 125 -1.14 -8.66 -11.08
N TYR A 126 -1.62 -7.47 -10.77
CA TYR A 126 -1.95 -6.47 -11.77
C TYR A 126 -0.68 -5.68 -12.13
N ASP A 127 0.10 -6.20 -13.06
CA ASP A 127 1.39 -5.62 -13.46
C ASP A 127 1.25 -4.21 -14.07
N GLU A 128 0.04 -3.82 -14.48
CA GLU A 128 -0.33 -2.48 -14.96
C GLU A 128 -0.80 -1.52 -13.84
N ALA A 129 -0.96 -1.99 -12.60
CA ALA A 129 -1.29 -1.13 -11.47
C ALA A 129 -0.09 -0.24 -11.11
N THR A 130 -0.32 1.05 -10.98
CA THR A 130 0.73 2.06 -10.79
C THR A 130 0.52 2.83 -9.49
N PRO A 131 1.03 2.34 -8.36
CA PRO A 131 0.96 3.07 -7.10
C PRO A 131 1.73 4.39 -7.23
N ILE A 132 1.03 5.53 -7.13
CA ILE A 132 1.64 6.85 -7.19
C ILE A 132 1.75 7.41 -5.78
N ASP A 133 2.98 7.57 -5.29
CA ASP A 133 3.29 8.37 -4.11
C ASP A 133 3.98 9.66 -4.50
N VAL A 134 4.36 10.46 -3.53
CA VAL A 134 5.02 11.75 -3.76
C VAL A 134 6.35 11.65 -4.52
N HIS A 135 7.08 10.55 -4.34
CA HIS A 135 8.34 10.32 -5.04
C HIS A 135 8.08 9.97 -6.49
N VAL A 136 7.18 9.03 -6.73
CA VAL A 136 6.77 8.61 -8.09
C VAL A 136 6.09 9.75 -8.82
N ALA A 137 5.19 10.50 -8.16
CA ALA A 137 4.52 11.65 -8.79
C ALA A 137 5.51 12.66 -9.34
N ARG A 138 6.58 12.96 -8.58
CA ARG A 138 7.64 13.86 -9.04
C ARG A 138 8.40 13.30 -10.24
N GLU A 139 8.80 12.03 -10.20
CA GLU A 139 9.58 11.41 -11.28
C GLU A 139 8.75 11.25 -12.57
N VAL A 140 7.49 10.84 -12.43
CA VAL A 140 6.56 10.72 -13.58
C VAL A 140 6.21 12.09 -14.14
N GLY A 141 5.92 13.05 -13.28
CA GLY A 141 5.69 14.44 -13.68
C GLY A 141 6.87 15.00 -14.45
N ALA A 142 8.08 14.86 -13.94
CA ALA A 142 9.27 15.40 -14.59
C ALA A 142 9.59 14.76 -15.96
N ARG A 143 9.27 13.48 -16.13
CA ARG A 143 9.68 12.72 -17.34
C ARG A 143 8.57 12.55 -18.36
N TYR A 144 7.33 12.42 -17.92
CA TYR A 144 6.24 11.97 -18.81
C TYR A 144 5.01 12.87 -18.79
N LEU A 145 4.84 13.71 -17.75
CA LEU A 145 3.67 14.58 -17.63
C LEU A 145 4.04 15.95 -17.00
N PRO A 146 4.84 16.80 -17.70
CA PRO A 146 5.34 18.04 -17.11
C PRO A 146 4.28 18.99 -16.54
N GLN A 147 3.06 18.97 -17.10
CA GLN A 147 1.93 19.77 -16.62
C GLN A 147 1.40 19.32 -15.23
N ALA A 148 1.75 18.14 -14.76
CA ALA A 148 1.44 17.68 -13.42
C ALA A 148 2.50 18.08 -12.37
N LEU A 149 3.67 18.53 -12.83
CA LEU A 149 4.77 18.90 -11.94
C LEU A 149 4.40 20.11 -11.10
N GLY A 150 4.61 20.03 -9.79
CA GLY A 150 4.26 21.10 -8.86
C GLY A 150 2.80 21.16 -8.43
N ARG A 151 1.94 20.33 -8.98
CA ARG A 151 0.53 20.21 -8.54
C ARG A 151 0.42 19.29 -7.33
N ALA A 152 -0.54 19.61 -6.44
CA ALA A 152 -0.90 18.69 -5.35
C ALA A 152 -1.38 17.34 -5.92
N LEU A 153 -1.04 16.26 -5.24
CA LEU A 153 -1.44 14.90 -5.64
C LEU A 153 -2.92 14.66 -5.33
N SER A 154 -3.78 15.37 -6.05
CA SER A 154 -5.22 15.14 -6.03
C SER A 154 -5.59 13.86 -6.80
N ARG A 155 -6.84 13.44 -6.67
CA ARG A 155 -7.38 12.29 -7.40
C ARG A 155 -7.16 12.40 -8.91
N CYS A 156 -7.46 13.55 -9.51
CA CYS A 156 -7.23 13.77 -10.94
C CYS A 156 -5.75 13.67 -11.32
N VAL A 157 -4.86 14.31 -10.54
CA VAL A 157 -3.42 14.25 -10.80
C VAL A 157 -2.89 12.82 -10.66
N TYR A 158 -3.38 12.07 -9.68
CA TYR A 158 -3.04 10.65 -9.53
C TYR A 158 -3.45 9.85 -10.78
N ASP A 159 -4.69 10.03 -11.25
CA ASP A 159 -5.20 9.33 -12.44
C ASP A 159 -4.42 9.71 -13.70
N ASP A 160 -4.11 10.98 -13.89
CA ASP A 160 -3.34 11.48 -15.04
C ASP A 160 -1.93 10.86 -15.07
N LEU A 161 -1.22 10.85 -13.91
CA LEU A 161 0.11 10.26 -13.78
C LEU A 161 0.09 8.75 -14.01
N SER A 162 -0.91 8.07 -13.42
CA SER A 162 -1.12 6.65 -13.58
C SER A 162 -1.42 6.28 -15.03
N GLN A 163 -2.25 7.08 -15.72
CA GLN A 163 -2.58 6.88 -17.12
C GLN A 163 -1.37 7.12 -18.03
N ALA A 164 -0.58 8.17 -17.77
CA ALA A 164 0.63 8.45 -18.54
C ALA A 164 1.63 7.28 -18.52
N LEU A 165 1.75 6.59 -17.37
CA LEU A 165 2.56 5.38 -17.28
C LEU A 165 1.96 4.22 -18.07
N ARG A 166 0.64 3.99 -17.99
CA ARG A 166 -0.02 2.91 -18.71
C ARG A 166 0.01 3.12 -20.22
N ASP A 167 -0.20 4.34 -20.69
CA ASP A 167 -0.15 4.68 -22.13
C ASP A 167 1.23 4.40 -22.73
N ARG A 168 2.28 4.64 -21.95
CA ARG A 168 3.66 4.48 -22.41
C ARG A 168 4.20 3.06 -22.26
N PHE A 169 3.83 2.34 -21.20
CA PHE A 169 4.45 1.06 -20.84
C PHE A 169 3.46 -0.11 -20.80
N GLY A 170 2.18 0.15 -21.06
CA GLY A 170 1.12 -0.87 -21.12
C GLY A 170 1.06 -1.70 -19.85
N VAL A 171 0.97 -3.00 -20.03
CA VAL A 171 0.88 -3.98 -18.93
C VAL A 171 2.09 -3.99 -17.98
N ARG A 172 3.19 -3.34 -18.33
CA ARG A 172 4.39 -3.26 -17.49
C ARG A 172 4.50 -1.94 -16.72
N ALA A 173 3.46 -1.11 -16.74
CA ALA A 173 3.49 0.21 -16.11
C ALA A 173 3.83 0.16 -14.62
N GLY A 174 3.30 -0.83 -13.87
CA GLY A 174 3.60 -1.03 -12.46
C GLY A 174 5.06 -1.40 -12.20
N TRP A 175 5.67 -2.20 -13.06
CA TRP A 175 7.10 -2.52 -12.96
C TRP A 175 7.96 -1.28 -13.20
N VAL A 176 7.65 -0.49 -14.22
CA VAL A 176 8.37 0.77 -14.49
C VAL A 176 8.23 1.73 -13.31
N GLN A 177 7.03 1.84 -12.75
CA GLN A 177 6.79 2.63 -11.54
C GLN A 177 7.73 2.22 -10.40
N GLN A 178 7.99 0.93 -10.19
CA GLN A 178 8.91 0.46 -9.15
C GLN A 178 10.36 0.88 -9.42
N TYR A 179 10.83 0.82 -10.65
CA TYR A 179 12.16 1.32 -11.00
C TYR A 179 12.28 2.82 -10.76
N LEU A 180 11.25 3.60 -11.09
CA LEU A 180 11.22 5.04 -10.83
C LEU A 180 11.24 5.35 -9.32
N PHE A 181 10.51 4.56 -8.53
CA PHE A 181 10.49 4.70 -7.07
C PHE A 181 11.87 4.43 -6.45
N VAL A 182 12.51 3.32 -6.83
CA VAL A 182 13.86 2.98 -6.34
C VAL A 182 14.88 4.05 -6.76
N ASP A 183 14.84 4.51 -8.00
CA ASP A 183 15.71 5.59 -8.50
C ASP A 183 15.50 6.89 -7.71
N ALA A 184 14.24 7.25 -7.42
CA ALA A 184 13.92 8.44 -6.62
C ALA A 184 14.47 8.36 -5.20
N LEU A 185 14.37 7.20 -4.55
CA LEU A 185 14.90 6.99 -3.21
C LEU A 185 16.42 7.02 -3.17
N SER A 186 17.08 6.39 -4.15
CA SER A 186 18.56 6.31 -4.19
C SER A 186 19.23 7.66 -4.43
N ARG A 187 18.54 8.60 -5.08
CA ARG A 187 19.06 9.96 -5.32
C ARG A 187 18.98 10.91 -4.12
N GLY A 188 18.40 10.48 -2.98
CA GLY A 188 18.32 11.29 -1.76
C GLY A 188 17.59 12.63 -1.92
N ARG A 189 16.71 12.76 -2.91
CA ARG A 189 15.98 14.02 -3.16
C ARG A 189 14.90 14.22 -2.11
N ALA A 190 15.05 15.29 -1.32
CA ALA A 190 14.01 15.70 -0.37
C ALA A 190 12.66 15.91 -1.08
N VAL A 191 11.59 15.39 -0.49
CA VAL A 191 10.23 15.62 -0.99
C VAL A 191 9.85 17.08 -0.73
N PRO A 192 9.41 17.85 -1.74
CA PRO A 192 8.99 19.22 -1.54
C PRO A 192 7.80 19.30 -0.56
N PRO A 193 7.78 20.29 0.38
CA PRO A 193 6.73 20.40 1.39
C PRO A 193 5.31 20.49 0.82
N TRP A 194 5.13 21.09 -0.37
CA TRP A 194 3.83 21.24 -1.01
C TRP A 194 3.21 19.91 -1.50
N LEU A 195 4.01 18.86 -1.66
CA LEU A 195 3.51 17.52 -1.98
C LEU A 195 2.97 16.78 -0.75
N CYS A 196 3.36 17.23 0.46
CA CYS A 196 2.93 16.62 1.71
C CYS A 196 1.76 17.36 2.38
N SER A 197 1.33 18.52 1.85
CA SER A 197 0.50 19.49 2.58
C SER A 197 -1.02 19.37 2.40
N ASN A 198 -1.55 18.39 1.68
CA ASN A 198 -3.00 18.26 1.47
C ASN A 198 -3.61 17.04 2.17
N HIS A 199 -3.57 17.02 3.50
CA HIS A 199 -4.43 16.15 4.32
C HIS A 199 -5.21 17.01 5.33
N ARG A 200 -6.06 17.90 4.84
CA ARG A 200 -7.18 18.46 5.63
C ARG A 200 -8.42 18.51 4.75
N GLU A 201 -9.32 17.68 5.08
CA GLU A 201 -10.79 17.79 5.08
C GLU A 201 -11.62 17.27 3.91
N ASP A 202 -11.11 16.94 2.70
CA ASP A 202 -12.06 16.43 1.68
C ASP A 202 -11.62 15.18 0.87
N ASP A 203 -10.42 14.67 1.06
CA ASP A 203 -9.93 13.48 0.34
C ASP A 203 -9.51 12.37 1.32
N ALA A 204 -10.49 11.69 1.92
CA ALA A 204 -10.25 10.44 2.64
C ALA A 204 -9.72 9.32 1.70
N ASP A 205 -9.70 9.57 0.40
CA ASP A 205 -9.40 8.59 -0.63
C ASP A 205 -7.96 8.59 -1.13
N VAL A 206 -7.13 9.58 -0.78
CA VAL A 206 -5.71 9.60 -1.17
C VAL A 206 -4.83 9.57 0.08
N ALA A 207 -4.91 8.48 0.84
CA ALA A 207 -3.90 8.18 1.84
C ALA A 207 -2.60 7.81 1.12
N LEU A 208 -1.61 8.67 1.23
CA LEU A 208 -0.22 8.46 0.78
C LEU A 208 0.44 7.31 1.51
#